data_d4489dc585aad829644c57b253c8ea23
#
_entry.id   d4489dc585aad829644c57b253c8ea23
#
_cell.length_a   1.000
_cell.length_b   1.000
_cell.length_c   1.000
_cell.angle_alpha   90.00
_cell.angle_beta   90.00
_cell.angle_gamma   90.00
#
_symmetry.space_group_name_H-M   'P 1'
#
loop_
_entity.id
_entity.type
_entity.pdbx_description
1 polymer ?
#
loop_
_entity_poly.entity_id
_entity_poly.type
_entity_poly.pdbx_seq_one_letter_code
_entity_poly.pdbx_strand_id
1 'polypeptide(L)'
;MASNHPAQSRLYVDAHLDLAYNAVRGRDLTLSVDKLRAKEKRDNQEIMATLPELSQGGVRLVFATIFVMPRKYAPADAPESFTYEGAQEAHERAVEQLELYQRWEAQGRITIIRSARDLERHLESTRTAPAGDGPGHAPVGVVLLMEGADPVRTPEELGWWWEQGIRIVGLSWKETRYAGGTGVPGPLTDLGRQLLTQMQQLGMALDVSHLAPESFWQAVEGWSGPLLASHSNSRAFVDSDRHLDDEMVRALAQRDAMIGLVLANPFLKAGVSRQDPKSSVTLADVGAQARHIAAIAGWERVGIGSDFDGGFGLQETPQGLERAGDFHKLAGAFPEEAVQGVLATNWLRWLRASLPNQ
;
A
#
# COMPACT_ATOMS: atom_id res chain seq x y z
N MET A 1 -24.03 -2.37 -32.45
CA MET A 1 -22.80 -1.78 -32.99
C MET A 1 -21.89 -1.52 -31.81
N ALA A 2 -20.87 -2.36 -31.61
CA ALA A 2 -19.89 -2.17 -30.55
C ALA A 2 -19.02 -0.94 -30.91
N SER A 3 -19.06 0.09 -30.09
CA SER A 3 -18.20 1.25 -30.23
C SER A 3 -16.74 0.84 -30.01
N ASN A 4 -15.98 0.72 -31.08
CA ASN A 4 -14.51 0.64 -31.04
C ASN A 4 -13.97 2.00 -30.58
N HIS A 5 -13.99 2.26 -29.28
CA HIS A 5 -13.12 3.26 -28.70
C HIS A 5 -11.73 2.64 -28.64
N PRO A 6 -10.67 3.32 -29.13
CA PRO A 6 -9.31 2.85 -28.92
C PRO A 6 -9.12 2.69 -27.42
N ALA A 7 -8.54 1.56 -27.02
CA ALA A 7 -8.27 1.27 -25.61
C ALA A 7 -7.40 2.43 -25.07
N GLN A 8 -8.03 3.40 -24.41
CA GLN A 8 -7.33 4.36 -23.58
C GLN A 8 -6.48 3.52 -22.62
N SER A 9 -5.18 3.75 -22.61
CA SER A 9 -4.25 3.03 -21.76
C SER A 9 -4.75 3.14 -20.33
N ARG A 10 -5.28 2.03 -19.80
CA ARG A 10 -5.80 1.98 -18.42
C ARG A 10 -4.67 2.38 -17.49
N LEU A 11 -4.94 3.32 -16.62
CA LEU A 11 -4.02 3.76 -15.58
C LEU A 11 -4.74 3.64 -14.25
N TYR A 12 -4.23 2.77 -13.39
CA TYR A 12 -4.70 2.58 -12.02
C TYR A 12 -3.53 2.75 -11.07
N VAL A 13 -3.83 3.17 -9.84
CA VAL A 13 -2.87 3.34 -8.74
C VAL A 13 -3.31 2.48 -7.57
N ASP A 14 -2.40 1.67 -7.05
CA ASP A 14 -2.59 0.88 -5.84
C ASP A 14 -1.62 1.38 -4.75
N ALA A 15 -2.17 1.91 -3.67
CA ALA A 15 -1.37 2.59 -2.66
C ALA A 15 -0.75 1.68 -1.59
N HIS A 16 -0.86 0.35 -1.75
CA HIS A 16 -0.20 -0.56 -0.82
C HIS A 16 -0.04 -1.97 -1.39
N LEU A 17 1.21 -2.41 -1.61
CA LEU A 17 1.54 -3.78 -2.03
C LEU A 17 2.87 -4.25 -1.45
N ASP A 18 2.86 -5.41 -0.81
CA ASP A 18 4.02 -6.08 -0.19
C ASP A 18 4.89 -6.85 -1.19
N LEU A 19 5.28 -6.23 -2.30
CA LEU A 19 5.97 -6.91 -3.40
C LEU A 19 7.30 -7.53 -2.95
N ALA A 20 8.20 -6.72 -2.36
CA ALA A 20 9.50 -7.22 -1.96
C ALA A 20 9.41 -8.23 -0.82
N TYR A 21 8.51 -8.04 0.16
CA TYR A 21 8.29 -9.00 1.23
C TYR A 21 7.87 -10.39 0.72
N ASN A 22 6.97 -10.44 -0.26
CA ASN A 22 6.59 -11.69 -0.92
C ASN A 22 7.76 -12.32 -1.68
N ALA A 23 8.56 -11.50 -2.37
CA ALA A 23 9.66 -11.99 -3.18
C ALA A 23 10.82 -12.54 -2.35
N VAL A 24 11.22 -11.89 -1.25
CA VAL A 24 12.27 -12.42 -0.36
C VAL A 24 11.86 -13.72 0.31
N ARG A 25 10.52 -13.95 0.44
CA ARG A 25 9.95 -15.23 0.93
C ARG A 25 9.82 -16.30 -0.15
N GLY A 26 10.45 -16.12 -1.30
CA GLY A 26 10.60 -17.13 -2.36
C GLY A 26 9.57 -17.06 -3.49
N ARG A 27 8.73 -16.01 -3.57
CA ARG A 27 7.84 -15.78 -4.71
C ARG A 27 8.57 -15.04 -5.82
N ASP A 28 8.68 -15.63 -7.00
CA ASP A 28 9.27 -14.95 -8.17
C ASP A 28 8.20 -14.08 -8.85
N LEU A 29 8.07 -12.82 -8.36
CA LEU A 29 7.07 -11.88 -8.86
C LEU A 29 7.32 -11.39 -10.30
N THR A 30 8.34 -11.89 -10.97
CA THR A 30 8.56 -11.66 -12.40
C THR A 30 7.80 -12.66 -13.27
N LEU A 31 7.20 -13.67 -12.67
CA LEU A 31 6.35 -14.67 -13.34
C LEU A 31 4.88 -14.21 -13.33
N SER A 32 4.08 -14.77 -14.24
CA SER A 32 2.62 -14.57 -14.17
C SER A 32 2.03 -15.27 -12.94
N VAL A 33 0.90 -14.76 -12.46
CA VAL A 33 0.13 -15.34 -11.35
C VAL A 33 -0.16 -16.82 -11.59
N ASP A 34 -0.55 -17.21 -12.82
CA ASP A 34 -0.87 -18.60 -13.14
C ASP A 34 0.34 -19.53 -13.00
N LYS A 35 1.53 -19.06 -13.39
CA LYS A 35 2.78 -19.82 -13.22
C LYS A 35 3.16 -19.98 -11.75
N LEU A 36 2.95 -18.94 -10.94
CA LEU A 36 3.21 -19.03 -9.51
C LEU A 36 2.24 -19.95 -8.80
N ARG A 37 0.93 -19.81 -9.04
CA ARG A 37 -0.11 -20.69 -8.47
C ARG A 37 0.12 -22.17 -8.83
N ALA A 38 0.56 -22.44 -10.05
CA ALA A 38 0.92 -23.82 -10.44
C ALA A 38 2.10 -24.40 -9.68
N LYS A 39 3.03 -23.56 -9.20
CA LYS A 39 4.22 -23.98 -8.44
C LYS A 39 3.98 -24.02 -6.94
N GLU A 40 3.17 -23.09 -6.43
CA GLU A 40 2.91 -22.91 -4.99
C GLU A 40 1.67 -23.71 -4.58
N LYS A 41 1.84 -24.69 -3.71
CA LYS A 41 0.75 -25.32 -2.97
C LYS A 41 0.59 -24.60 -1.63
N ARG A 42 0.03 -23.39 -1.63
CA ARG A 42 -0.25 -22.62 -0.40
C ARG A 42 -1.75 -22.60 -0.18
N ASP A 43 -2.20 -23.25 0.87
CA ASP A 43 -3.60 -23.16 1.29
C ASP A 43 -3.93 -21.73 1.74
N ASN A 44 -5.01 -21.15 1.21
CA ASN A 44 -5.57 -19.84 1.57
C ASN A 44 -4.69 -18.59 1.35
N GLN A 45 -3.54 -18.69 0.65
CA GLN A 45 -2.69 -17.55 0.32
C GLN A 45 -2.23 -17.58 -1.14
N GLU A 46 -3.13 -17.96 -2.05
CA GLU A 46 -2.81 -17.88 -3.48
C GLU A 46 -2.54 -16.43 -3.89
N ILE A 47 -1.43 -16.26 -4.61
CA ILE A 47 -0.95 -14.93 -5.02
C ILE A 47 -1.93 -14.23 -5.97
N MET A 48 -2.02 -12.92 -5.84
CA MET A 48 -2.84 -12.06 -6.68
C MET A 48 -2.04 -11.03 -7.49
N ALA A 49 -0.90 -10.59 -6.95
CA ALA A 49 -0.11 -9.49 -7.53
C ALA A 49 1.28 -9.96 -7.98
N THR A 50 1.58 -9.75 -9.25
CA THR A 50 2.94 -9.90 -9.82
C THR A 50 3.20 -8.74 -10.77
N LEU A 51 4.46 -8.46 -11.10
CA LEU A 51 4.80 -7.35 -12.00
C LEU A 51 4.10 -7.48 -13.38
N PRO A 52 4.03 -8.68 -14.02
CA PRO A 52 3.25 -8.86 -15.23
C PRO A 52 1.75 -8.58 -15.06
N GLU A 53 1.13 -9.05 -13.96
CA GLU A 53 -0.30 -8.84 -13.70
C GLU A 53 -0.64 -7.36 -13.48
N LEU A 54 0.18 -6.64 -12.72
CA LEU A 54 0.01 -5.20 -12.52
C LEU A 54 0.05 -4.46 -13.86
N SER A 55 1.10 -4.71 -14.64
CA SER A 55 1.27 -4.06 -15.95
C SER A 55 0.13 -4.38 -16.91
N GLN A 56 -0.26 -5.65 -17.06
CA GLN A 56 -1.35 -6.08 -17.95
C GLN A 56 -2.70 -5.57 -17.49
N GLY A 57 -2.94 -5.52 -16.17
CA GLY A 57 -4.17 -5.01 -15.57
C GLY A 57 -4.32 -3.50 -15.64
N GLY A 58 -3.27 -2.77 -16.03
CA GLY A 58 -3.26 -1.32 -16.08
C GLY A 58 -2.96 -0.66 -14.72
N VAL A 59 -2.50 -1.41 -13.73
CA VAL A 59 -1.95 -0.85 -12.49
C VAL A 59 -0.54 -0.35 -12.80
N ARG A 60 -0.43 0.94 -13.08
CA ARG A 60 0.78 1.57 -13.59
C ARG A 60 1.65 2.17 -12.50
N LEU A 61 1.09 2.37 -11.32
CA LEU A 61 1.77 2.94 -10.17
C LEU A 61 1.33 2.22 -8.90
N VAL A 62 2.29 1.84 -8.06
CA VAL A 62 2.03 1.23 -6.77
C VAL A 62 2.85 1.90 -5.67
N PHE A 63 2.32 1.94 -4.44
CA PHE A 63 3.15 2.19 -3.27
C PHE A 63 3.62 0.82 -2.79
N ALA A 64 4.89 0.55 -3.06
CA ALA A 64 5.48 -0.75 -2.76
C ALA A 64 6.21 -0.70 -1.42
N THR A 65 5.89 -1.66 -0.56
CA THR A 65 6.32 -1.62 0.82
C THR A 65 7.73 -2.16 1.01
N ILE A 66 8.37 -1.64 2.04
CA ILE A 66 9.41 -2.33 2.80
C ILE A 66 8.78 -2.67 4.13
N PHE A 67 8.43 -3.94 4.32
CA PHE A 67 7.82 -4.48 5.53
C PHE A 67 8.70 -5.57 6.13
N VAL A 68 8.90 -5.54 7.44
CA VAL A 68 9.66 -6.57 8.15
C VAL A 68 8.83 -7.08 9.33
N MET A 69 8.67 -8.41 9.42
CA MET A 69 7.84 -9.06 10.43
C MET A 69 8.56 -9.14 11.78
N PRO A 70 8.03 -8.53 12.86
CA PRO A 70 8.57 -8.76 14.20
C PRO A 70 8.40 -10.23 14.61
N ARG A 71 9.46 -10.86 15.15
CA ARG A 71 9.46 -12.27 15.59
C ARG A 71 8.30 -12.59 16.52
N LYS A 72 8.01 -11.72 17.47
CA LYS A 72 6.93 -11.92 18.47
C LYS A 72 5.52 -12.02 17.89
N TYR A 73 5.30 -11.59 16.64
CA TYR A 73 4.01 -11.66 15.95
C TYR A 73 4.01 -12.61 14.77
N ALA A 74 5.15 -13.19 14.45
CA ALA A 74 5.28 -14.16 13.37
C ALA A 74 4.67 -15.51 13.79
N PRO A 75 4.16 -16.32 12.83
CA PRO A 75 3.86 -17.72 13.08
C PRO A 75 5.04 -18.45 13.71
N ALA A 76 4.77 -19.43 14.58
CA ALA A 76 5.82 -20.15 15.32
C ALA A 76 6.82 -20.87 14.40
N ASP A 77 6.40 -21.26 13.20
CA ASP A 77 7.19 -21.92 12.17
C ASP A 77 7.81 -20.96 11.14
N ALA A 78 7.63 -19.63 11.33
CA ALA A 78 8.23 -18.66 10.43
C ALA A 78 9.76 -18.71 10.49
N PRO A 79 10.46 -18.81 9.35
CA PRO A 79 11.92 -18.80 9.33
C PRO A 79 12.49 -17.51 9.96
N GLU A 80 13.59 -17.65 10.70
CA GLU A 80 14.28 -16.51 11.31
C GLU A 80 14.70 -15.45 10.29
N SER A 81 15.09 -15.91 9.09
CA SER A 81 15.49 -15.03 7.99
C SER A 81 14.41 -14.04 7.53
N PHE A 82 13.13 -14.21 7.91
CA PHE A 82 12.03 -13.34 7.53
C PHE A 82 11.52 -12.47 8.67
N THR A 83 12.15 -12.56 9.83
CA THR A 83 11.70 -11.87 11.04
C THR A 83 12.86 -11.13 11.70
N TYR A 84 12.53 -10.27 12.67
CA TYR A 84 13.52 -9.56 13.47
C TYR A 84 13.14 -9.51 14.95
N GLU A 85 14.13 -9.41 15.83
CA GLU A 85 13.97 -9.14 17.25
C GLU A 85 14.44 -7.73 17.63
N GLY A 86 15.44 -7.20 16.93
CA GLY A 86 16.03 -5.90 17.20
C GLY A 86 16.16 -5.01 15.97
N ALA A 87 16.45 -3.73 16.20
CA ALA A 87 16.54 -2.72 15.15
C ALA A 87 17.61 -3.03 14.08
N GLN A 88 18.71 -3.65 14.48
CA GLN A 88 19.76 -4.03 13.53
C GLN A 88 19.29 -5.09 12.55
N GLU A 89 18.62 -6.15 13.03
CA GLU A 89 18.04 -7.17 12.16
C GLU A 89 16.92 -6.61 11.29
N ALA A 90 16.05 -5.75 11.86
CA ALA A 90 15.02 -5.08 11.09
C ALA A 90 15.63 -4.28 9.92
N HIS A 91 16.70 -3.55 10.18
CA HIS A 91 17.45 -2.80 9.16
C HIS A 91 17.99 -3.74 8.07
N GLU A 92 18.67 -4.81 8.42
CA GLU A 92 19.24 -5.77 7.48
C GLU A 92 18.17 -6.39 6.57
N ARG A 93 17.04 -6.82 7.14
CA ARG A 93 15.91 -7.38 6.37
C ARG A 93 15.27 -6.36 5.45
N ALA A 94 15.18 -5.09 5.90
CA ALA A 94 14.66 -4.02 5.07
C ALA A 94 15.60 -3.65 3.91
N VAL A 95 16.91 -3.70 4.14
CA VAL A 95 17.93 -3.49 3.09
C VAL A 95 17.85 -4.59 2.03
N GLU A 96 17.66 -5.85 2.41
CA GLU A 96 17.45 -6.95 1.45
C GLU A 96 16.28 -6.67 0.49
N GLN A 97 15.16 -6.12 1.00
CA GLN A 97 13.99 -5.74 0.21
C GLN A 97 14.28 -4.53 -0.68
N LEU A 98 14.98 -3.53 -0.15
CA LEU A 98 15.41 -2.35 -0.92
C LEU A 98 16.30 -2.74 -2.09
N GLU A 99 17.30 -3.59 -1.87
CA GLU A 99 18.19 -4.10 -2.91
C GLU A 99 17.42 -4.88 -4.00
N LEU A 100 16.35 -5.56 -3.62
CA LEU A 100 15.48 -6.24 -4.60
C LEU A 100 14.77 -5.23 -5.50
N TYR A 101 14.20 -4.15 -4.94
CA TYR A 101 13.62 -3.06 -5.74
C TYR A 101 14.66 -2.42 -6.67
N GLN A 102 15.86 -2.16 -6.18
CA GLN A 102 16.95 -1.61 -6.99
C GLN A 102 17.37 -2.56 -8.12
N ARG A 103 17.41 -3.88 -7.87
CA ARG A 103 17.67 -4.89 -8.92
C ARG A 103 16.56 -4.89 -9.98
N TRP A 104 15.28 -4.81 -9.60
CA TRP A 104 14.17 -4.74 -10.54
C TRP A 104 14.18 -3.45 -11.35
N GLU A 105 14.58 -2.33 -10.74
CA GLU A 105 14.76 -1.05 -11.45
C GLU A 105 15.92 -1.17 -12.48
N ALA A 106 17.06 -1.70 -12.08
CA ALA A 106 18.19 -1.93 -12.98
C ALA A 106 17.87 -2.87 -14.15
N GLN A 107 16.93 -3.80 -13.96
CA GLN A 107 16.42 -4.70 -15.00
C GLN A 107 15.32 -4.06 -15.87
N GLY A 108 14.92 -2.83 -15.60
CA GLY A 108 13.84 -2.13 -16.32
C GLY A 108 12.44 -2.70 -16.07
N ARG A 109 12.24 -3.46 -14.99
CA ARG A 109 10.94 -4.05 -14.63
C ARG A 109 10.05 -3.07 -13.89
N ILE A 110 10.66 -2.19 -13.10
CA ILE A 110 10.00 -1.12 -12.37
C ILE A 110 10.73 0.20 -12.59
N THR A 111 10.07 1.30 -12.23
CA THR A 111 10.69 2.63 -12.10
C THR A 111 10.43 3.15 -10.70
N ILE A 112 11.47 3.37 -9.90
CA ILE A 112 11.31 3.97 -8.58
C ILE A 112 11.06 5.47 -8.74
N ILE A 113 9.94 5.95 -8.23
CA ILE A 113 9.50 7.35 -8.28
C ILE A 113 10.02 8.07 -7.05
N ARG A 114 11.02 8.90 -7.23
CA ARG A 114 11.69 9.64 -6.16
C ARG A 114 11.27 11.12 -6.09
N SER A 115 10.65 11.62 -7.17
CA SER A 115 10.25 13.03 -7.31
C SER A 115 8.99 13.18 -8.17
N ALA A 116 8.36 14.36 -8.11
CA ALA A 116 7.26 14.72 -8.99
C ALA A 116 7.68 14.66 -10.48
N ARG A 117 8.94 15.00 -10.77
CA ARG A 117 9.50 14.90 -12.11
C ARG A 117 9.61 13.45 -12.59
N ASP A 118 9.98 12.52 -11.72
CA ASP A 118 10.01 11.08 -12.05
C ASP A 118 8.61 10.56 -12.31
N LEU A 119 7.64 10.99 -11.50
CA LEU A 119 6.22 10.65 -11.69
C LEU A 119 5.74 11.06 -13.08
N GLU A 120 5.93 12.32 -13.47
CA GLU A 120 5.47 12.79 -14.79
C GLU A 120 6.17 12.07 -15.94
N ARG A 121 7.47 11.82 -15.84
CA ARG A 121 8.22 11.05 -16.83
C ARG A 121 7.71 9.62 -16.96
N HIS A 122 7.40 8.99 -15.82
CA HIS A 122 6.83 7.66 -15.80
C HIS A 122 5.43 7.63 -16.44
N LEU A 123 4.55 8.56 -16.07
CA LEU A 123 3.21 8.66 -16.65
C LEU A 123 3.24 8.89 -18.16
N GLU A 124 4.17 9.70 -18.66
CA GLU A 124 4.35 9.88 -20.10
C GLU A 124 4.78 8.60 -20.80
N SER A 125 5.74 7.86 -20.24
CA SER A 125 6.20 6.59 -20.79
C SER A 125 5.09 5.54 -20.86
N THR A 126 4.18 5.50 -19.87
CA THR A 126 3.07 4.54 -19.83
C THR A 126 1.95 4.84 -20.83
N ARG A 127 1.86 6.09 -21.34
CA ARG A 127 0.86 6.45 -22.36
C ARG A 127 1.21 5.91 -23.74
N THR A 128 2.49 5.74 -24.04
CA THR A 128 2.99 5.36 -25.35
C THR A 128 3.40 3.89 -25.44
N ALA A 129 3.78 3.27 -24.32
CA ALA A 129 4.23 1.89 -24.30
C ALA A 129 3.06 0.90 -24.17
N PRO A 130 3.10 -0.27 -24.86
CA PRO A 130 2.09 -1.31 -24.73
C PRO A 130 2.06 -1.87 -23.31
N ALA A 131 0.90 -2.39 -22.90
CA ALA A 131 0.77 -3.17 -21.68
C ALA A 131 1.44 -4.53 -21.83
N GLY A 132 2.21 -4.96 -20.84
CA GLY A 132 2.86 -6.26 -20.84
C GLY A 132 4.13 -6.29 -20.00
N ASP A 133 4.82 -7.43 -20.05
CA ASP A 133 6.09 -7.64 -19.34
C ASP A 133 7.20 -7.94 -20.35
N GLY A 134 8.34 -7.25 -20.21
CA GLY A 134 9.50 -7.46 -21.05
C GLY A 134 9.97 -6.22 -21.84
N PRO A 135 10.98 -6.37 -22.68
CA PRO A 135 11.54 -5.25 -23.43
C PRO A 135 10.49 -4.55 -24.30
N GLY A 136 10.38 -3.23 -24.16
CA GLY A 136 9.43 -2.41 -24.91
C GLY A 136 8.07 -2.19 -24.21
N HIS A 137 7.83 -2.79 -23.05
CA HIS A 137 6.66 -2.49 -22.22
C HIS A 137 7.01 -1.42 -21.17
N ALA A 138 5.99 -0.65 -20.74
CA ALA A 138 6.20 0.30 -19.65
C ALA A 138 6.41 -0.45 -18.33
N PRO A 139 7.48 -0.16 -17.57
CA PRO A 139 7.67 -0.69 -16.24
C PRO A 139 6.56 -0.22 -15.29
N VAL A 140 6.33 -0.95 -14.20
CA VAL A 140 5.46 -0.48 -13.12
C VAL A 140 6.17 0.63 -12.33
N GLY A 141 5.51 1.76 -12.13
CA GLY A 141 6.01 2.83 -11.25
C GLY A 141 5.88 2.41 -9.80
N VAL A 142 6.90 2.69 -9.00
CA VAL A 142 6.97 2.31 -7.59
C VAL A 142 7.31 3.52 -6.74
N VAL A 143 6.42 3.92 -5.83
CA VAL A 143 6.74 4.81 -4.72
C VAL A 143 7.07 3.95 -3.50
N LEU A 144 8.28 4.06 -2.97
CA LEU A 144 8.70 3.23 -1.83
C LEU A 144 8.09 3.75 -0.53
N LEU A 145 7.41 2.85 0.19
CA LEU A 145 6.77 3.05 1.47
C LEU A 145 7.39 2.10 2.50
N MET A 146 7.81 2.61 3.65
CA MET A 146 8.25 1.78 4.78
C MET A 146 7.06 1.54 5.72
N GLU A 147 6.64 0.29 5.88
CA GLU A 147 5.56 -0.09 6.78
C GLU A 147 6.13 -0.63 8.10
N GLY A 148 6.02 0.21 9.15
CA GLY A 148 6.70 -0.01 10.42
C GLY A 148 8.15 0.47 10.40
N ALA A 149 8.46 1.43 11.27
CA ALA A 149 9.73 2.18 11.22
C ALA A 149 10.90 1.51 11.95
N ASP A 150 10.77 0.30 12.49
CA ASP A 150 11.88 -0.38 13.20
C ASP A 150 13.17 -0.59 12.36
N PRO A 151 13.12 -0.65 11.00
CA PRO A 151 14.33 -0.62 10.17
C PRO A 151 15.16 0.66 10.30
N VAL A 152 14.59 1.77 10.70
CA VAL A 152 15.31 3.01 11.01
C VAL A 152 15.89 2.87 12.42
N ARG A 153 17.18 2.59 12.55
CA ARG A 153 17.82 2.28 13.83
C ARG A 153 17.87 3.47 14.78
N THR A 154 18.10 4.66 14.22
CA THR A 154 17.96 5.95 14.92
C THR A 154 17.29 6.97 14.00
N PRO A 155 16.59 7.98 14.53
CA PRO A 155 15.93 9.00 13.68
C PRO A 155 16.87 9.69 12.69
N GLU A 156 18.14 9.90 13.03
CA GLU A 156 19.14 10.54 12.19
C GLU A 156 19.47 9.71 10.93
N GLU A 157 19.31 8.40 11.02
CA GLU A 157 19.54 7.49 9.88
C GLU A 157 18.48 7.64 8.77
N LEU A 158 17.38 8.32 9.06
CA LEU A 158 16.29 8.48 8.08
C LEU A 158 16.76 9.20 6.79
N GLY A 159 17.78 10.07 6.88
CA GLY A 159 18.40 10.69 5.72
C GLY A 159 18.95 9.68 4.72
N TRP A 160 19.57 8.60 5.21
CA TRP A 160 20.05 7.52 4.34
C TRP A 160 18.88 6.82 3.60
N TRP A 161 17.77 6.52 4.29
CA TRP A 161 16.60 5.92 3.68
C TRP A 161 15.96 6.82 2.61
N TRP A 162 15.94 8.14 2.86
CA TRP A 162 15.51 9.13 1.87
C TRP A 162 16.37 9.09 0.61
N GLU A 163 17.69 9.04 0.74
CA GLU A 163 18.61 8.92 -0.38
C GLU A 163 18.40 7.63 -1.17
N GLN A 164 18.01 6.55 -0.49
CA GLN A 164 17.64 5.29 -1.15
C GLN A 164 16.29 5.36 -1.89
N GLY A 165 15.51 6.39 -1.70
CA GLY A 165 14.25 6.61 -2.42
C GLY A 165 12.99 6.37 -1.61
N ILE A 166 13.07 6.10 -0.30
CA ILE A 166 11.89 6.03 0.56
C ILE A 166 11.23 7.41 0.61
N ARG A 167 9.93 7.47 0.38
CA ARG A 167 9.17 8.73 0.39
C ARG A 167 8.04 8.75 1.39
N ILE A 168 7.59 7.59 1.82
CA ILE A 168 6.46 7.42 2.74
C ILE A 168 6.92 6.52 3.88
N VAL A 169 6.58 6.87 5.12
CA VAL A 169 6.89 6.05 6.31
C VAL A 169 5.64 5.94 7.18
N GLY A 170 5.24 4.71 7.48
CA GLY A 170 4.34 4.35 8.56
C GLY A 170 5.14 4.01 9.82
N LEU A 171 4.77 4.57 10.97
CA LEU A 171 5.56 4.37 12.19
C LEU A 171 5.43 2.97 12.77
N SER A 172 4.29 2.32 12.56
CA SER A 172 4.01 0.99 13.12
C SER A 172 3.17 0.12 12.19
N TRP A 173 3.29 -1.17 12.34
CA TRP A 173 2.32 -2.19 11.89
C TRP A 173 1.51 -2.68 13.11
N LYS A 174 2.10 -3.40 14.05
CA LYS A 174 1.53 -3.63 15.38
C LYS A 174 2.10 -2.58 16.34
N GLU A 175 3.22 -2.85 16.97
CA GLU A 175 3.98 -1.84 17.70
C GLU A 175 5.41 -1.81 17.17
N THR A 176 6.05 -0.65 17.29
CA THR A 176 7.47 -0.47 17.05
C THR A 176 8.08 0.29 18.21
N ARG A 177 9.38 0.54 18.15
CA ARG A 177 10.06 1.43 19.11
C ARG A 177 9.55 2.88 19.02
N TYR A 178 8.77 3.21 17.98
CA TYR A 178 8.32 4.57 17.66
C TYR A 178 6.86 4.83 18.06
N ALA A 179 5.99 3.84 17.96
CA ALA A 179 4.55 4.02 18.15
C ALA A 179 3.84 2.72 18.49
N GLY A 180 2.70 2.82 19.17
CA GLY A 180 1.71 1.76 19.26
C GLY A 180 1.00 1.56 17.91
N GLY A 181 0.52 0.35 17.64
CA GLY A 181 -0.13 -0.01 16.38
C GLY A 181 -1.27 -1.00 16.54
N THR A 182 -1.69 -1.60 15.44
CA THR A 182 -2.86 -2.47 15.37
C THR A 182 -2.81 -3.60 16.41
N GLY A 183 -3.80 -3.65 17.30
CA GLY A 183 -3.92 -4.67 18.36
C GLY A 183 -2.90 -4.51 19.49
N VAL A 184 -2.09 -3.47 19.47
CA VAL A 184 -1.12 -3.13 20.54
C VAL A 184 -1.21 -1.62 20.80
N PRO A 185 -2.21 -1.18 21.59
CA PRO A 185 -2.45 0.22 21.86
C PRO A 185 -1.27 0.85 22.61
N GLY A 186 -1.00 2.11 22.29
CA GLY A 186 0.05 2.90 22.94
C GLY A 186 0.24 4.25 22.26
N PRO A 187 0.94 5.18 22.96
CA PRO A 187 1.26 6.50 22.44
C PRO A 187 2.45 6.48 21.47
N LEU A 188 2.72 7.63 20.86
CA LEU A 188 4.04 7.90 20.30
C LEU A 188 5.09 7.88 21.42
N THR A 189 6.20 7.21 21.17
CA THR A 189 7.37 7.30 22.05
C THR A 189 8.12 8.61 21.82
N ASP A 190 9.07 8.96 22.68
CA ASP A 190 9.96 10.10 22.44
C ASP A 190 10.79 9.90 21.17
N LEU A 191 11.18 8.65 20.90
CA LEU A 191 11.86 8.29 19.66
C LEU A 191 10.95 8.51 18.43
N GLY A 192 9.65 8.19 18.54
CA GLY A 192 8.65 8.46 17.51
C GLY A 192 8.50 9.94 17.19
N ARG A 193 8.48 10.81 18.21
CA ARG A 193 8.43 12.26 18.02
C ARG A 193 9.68 12.80 17.32
N GLN A 194 10.86 12.27 17.67
CA GLN A 194 12.12 12.61 17.00
C GLN A 194 12.09 12.16 15.54
N LEU A 195 11.59 10.95 15.25
CA LEU A 195 11.46 10.44 13.88
C LEU A 195 10.53 11.32 13.04
N LEU A 196 9.36 11.70 13.57
CA LEU A 196 8.44 12.62 12.89
C LEU A 196 9.13 13.96 12.56
N THR A 197 9.95 14.49 13.48
CA THR A 197 10.72 15.72 13.23
C THR A 197 11.68 15.54 12.05
N GLN A 198 12.41 14.43 11.99
CA GLN A 198 13.32 14.14 10.87
C GLN A 198 12.54 13.93 9.55
N MET A 199 11.40 13.21 9.58
CA MET A 199 10.55 13.06 8.42
C MET A 199 10.08 14.40 7.85
N GLN A 200 9.65 15.33 8.71
CA GLN A 200 9.23 16.68 8.29
C GLN A 200 10.37 17.47 7.64
N GLN A 201 11.57 17.41 8.22
CA GLN A 201 12.76 18.09 7.68
C GLN A 201 13.14 17.57 6.29
N LEU A 202 12.96 16.28 6.04
CA LEU A 202 13.22 15.63 4.76
C LEU A 202 12.06 15.79 3.76
N GLY A 203 10.88 16.24 4.20
CA GLY A 203 9.68 16.32 3.35
C GLY A 203 9.06 14.95 3.02
N MET A 204 9.26 13.96 3.88
CA MET A 204 8.62 12.65 3.75
C MET A 204 7.13 12.71 4.07
N ALA A 205 6.34 11.78 3.54
CA ALA A 205 4.95 11.61 3.90
C ALA A 205 4.79 10.65 5.09
N LEU A 206 3.82 10.96 5.96
CA LEU A 206 3.43 10.10 7.07
C LEU A 206 2.23 9.23 6.65
N ASP A 207 2.40 7.90 6.69
CA ASP A 207 1.31 6.95 6.60
C ASP A 207 0.79 6.62 8.00
N VAL A 208 -0.49 6.90 8.24
CA VAL A 208 -1.14 6.61 9.53
C VAL A 208 -1.83 5.25 9.58
N SER A 209 -1.76 4.46 8.49
CA SER A 209 -2.24 3.08 8.52
C SER A 209 -1.57 2.33 9.67
N HIS A 210 -2.33 1.47 10.35
CA HIS A 210 -1.90 0.71 11.51
C HIS A 210 -1.58 1.47 12.80
N LEU A 211 -1.53 2.80 12.83
CA LEU A 211 -1.32 3.51 14.09
C LEU A 211 -2.44 3.22 15.09
N ALA A 212 -2.06 2.89 16.33
CA ALA A 212 -3.01 2.86 17.43
C ALA A 212 -3.70 4.23 17.60
N PRO A 213 -4.97 4.30 18.07
CA PRO A 213 -5.69 5.57 18.16
C PRO A 213 -4.94 6.68 18.89
N GLU A 214 -4.28 6.38 20.01
CA GLU A 214 -3.50 7.38 20.75
C GLU A 214 -2.29 7.87 19.93
N SER A 215 -1.55 6.95 19.30
CA SER A 215 -0.44 7.30 18.42
C SER A 215 -0.90 8.10 17.21
N PHE A 216 -2.06 7.76 16.62
CA PHE A 216 -2.64 8.50 15.50
C PHE A 216 -2.87 9.96 15.86
N TRP A 217 -3.57 10.26 16.96
CA TRP A 217 -3.87 11.63 17.35
C TRP A 217 -2.61 12.44 17.66
N GLN A 218 -1.67 11.85 18.41
CA GLN A 218 -0.41 12.51 18.74
C GLN A 218 0.45 12.77 17.47
N ALA A 219 0.43 11.85 16.51
CA ALA A 219 1.16 12.01 15.26
C ALA A 219 0.52 13.11 14.39
N VAL A 220 -0.79 13.07 14.19
CA VAL A 220 -1.52 14.02 13.32
C VAL A 220 -1.47 15.43 13.89
N GLU A 221 -1.60 15.61 15.21
CA GLU A 221 -1.50 16.92 15.87
C GLU A 221 -0.15 17.59 15.62
N GLY A 222 0.94 16.85 15.73
CA GLY A 222 2.31 17.36 15.56
C GLY A 222 2.79 17.40 14.10
N TRP A 223 2.02 16.90 13.14
CA TRP A 223 2.46 16.74 11.76
C TRP A 223 2.02 17.88 10.85
N SER A 224 2.93 18.44 10.08
CA SER A 224 2.64 19.49 9.08
C SER A 224 2.92 19.09 7.63
N GLY A 225 3.54 17.91 7.41
CA GLY A 225 3.89 17.37 6.10
C GLY A 225 2.74 16.67 5.38
N PRO A 226 3.03 16.03 4.23
CA PRO A 226 2.06 15.21 3.51
C PRO A 226 1.59 14.03 4.37
N LEU A 227 0.28 13.72 4.29
CA LEU A 227 -0.38 12.75 5.16
C LEU A 227 -1.26 11.81 4.33
N LEU A 228 -1.28 10.53 4.68
CA LEU A 228 -2.16 9.53 4.07
C LEU A 228 -2.47 8.39 5.06
N ALA A 229 -3.53 7.66 4.77
CA ALA A 229 -3.73 6.29 5.20
C ALA A 229 -3.67 5.42 3.95
N SER A 230 -2.55 4.75 3.71
CA SER A 230 -2.33 4.02 2.45
C SER A 230 -3.35 2.91 2.24
N HIS A 231 -3.78 2.22 3.33
CA HIS A 231 -4.68 1.07 3.28
C HIS A 231 -5.50 0.94 4.58
N SER A 232 -6.60 1.69 4.67
CA SER A 232 -7.47 1.71 5.86
C SER A 232 -8.94 1.82 5.48
N ASN A 233 -9.80 1.08 6.21
CA ASN A 233 -11.25 1.11 6.04
C ASN A 233 -11.93 1.86 7.22
N SER A 234 -13.26 1.96 7.19
CA SER A 234 -14.01 2.61 8.26
C SER A 234 -14.37 1.64 9.39
N ARG A 235 -14.17 2.08 10.61
CA ARG A 235 -14.60 1.38 11.84
C ARG A 235 -16.12 1.22 11.93
N ALA A 236 -16.90 2.04 11.22
CA ALA A 236 -18.36 1.91 11.16
C ALA A 236 -18.85 0.55 10.61
N PHE A 237 -18.02 -0.15 9.82
CA PHE A 237 -18.36 -1.47 9.26
C PHE A 237 -17.69 -2.63 10.00
N VAL A 238 -16.48 -2.41 10.49
CA VAL A 238 -15.74 -3.41 11.26
C VAL A 238 -15.11 -2.70 12.46
N ASP A 239 -15.65 -2.92 13.66
CA ASP A 239 -15.16 -2.27 14.88
C ASP A 239 -13.82 -2.87 15.31
N SER A 240 -12.76 -2.26 14.86
CA SER A 240 -11.37 -2.65 15.12
C SER A 240 -10.47 -1.42 15.11
N ASP A 241 -9.43 -1.43 15.93
CA ASP A 241 -8.40 -0.39 15.96
C ASP A 241 -7.52 -0.36 14.69
N ARG A 242 -7.67 -1.38 13.82
CA ARG A 242 -7.09 -1.41 12.48
C ARG A 242 -7.69 -0.33 11.57
N HIS A 243 -8.89 0.11 11.85
CA HIS A 243 -9.69 0.98 11.01
C HIS A 243 -9.83 2.38 11.57
N LEU A 244 -10.14 3.33 10.67
CA LEU A 244 -10.37 4.72 11.01
C LEU A 244 -11.81 4.92 11.54
N ASP A 245 -11.96 5.59 12.67
CA ASP A 245 -13.26 6.12 13.06
C ASP A 245 -13.58 7.42 12.29
N ASP A 246 -14.82 7.90 12.41
CA ASP A 246 -15.28 9.06 11.67
C ASP A 246 -14.53 10.36 12.03
N GLU A 247 -14.02 10.47 13.25
CA GLU A 247 -13.24 11.63 13.69
C GLU A 247 -11.84 11.61 13.07
N MET A 248 -11.21 10.44 12.99
CA MET A 248 -9.96 10.25 12.28
C MET A 248 -10.10 10.57 10.79
N VAL A 249 -11.19 10.11 10.15
CA VAL A 249 -11.50 10.44 8.75
C VAL A 249 -11.64 11.94 8.56
N ARG A 250 -12.35 12.65 9.47
CA ARG A 250 -12.48 14.13 9.42
C ARG A 250 -11.13 14.83 9.58
N ALA A 251 -10.29 14.37 10.52
CA ALA A 251 -8.97 14.94 10.73
C ALA A 251 -8.07 14.77 9.49
N LEU A 252 -8.12 13.62 8.84
CA LEU A 252 -7.41 13.36 7.58
C LEU A 252 -7.94 14.26 6.45
N ALA A 253 -9.26 14.40 6.33
CA ALA A 253 -9.89 15.26 5.32
C ALA A 253 -9.50 16.74 5.44
N GLN A 254 -9.39 17.26 6.67
CA GLN A 254 -8.95 18.63 6.96
C GLN A 254 -7.50 18.90 6.53
N ARG A 255 -6.72 17.84 6.36
CA ARG A 255 -5.30 17.87 5.96
C ARG A 255 -5.09 17.49 4.49
N ASP A 256 -6.17 17.40 3.70
CA ASP A 256 -6.19 16.91 2.31
C ASP A 256 -5.48 15.55 2.15
N ALA A 257 -5.52 14.72 3.20
CA ALA A 257 -4.92 13.40 3.21
C ALA A 257 -5.73 12.42 2.37
N MET A 258 -5.04 11.47 1.74
CA MET A 258 -5.67 10.36 1.02
C MET A 258 -5.96 9.18 1.93
N ILE A 259 -7.05 8.47 1.65
CA ILE A 259 -7.45 7.23 2.34
C ILE A 259 -7.62 6.13 1.30
N GLY A 260 -6.74 5.14 1.34
CA GLY A 260 -6.77 3.94 0.50
C GLY A 260 -7.61 2.85 1.14
N LEU A 261 -8.52 2.25 0.38
CA LEU A 261 -9.34 1.13 0.83
C LEU A 261 -8.53 -0.17 0.76
N VAL A 262 -8.45 -0.89 1.89
CA VAL A 262 -7.88 -2.24 1.94
C VAL A 262 -8.93 -3.28 1.54
N LEU A 263 -8.52 -4.26 0.73
CA LEU A 263 -9.43 -5.22 0.09
C LEU A 263 -9.43 -6.61 0.74
N ALA A 264 -9.05 -6.71 2.00
CA ALA A 264 -9.19 -7.96 2.77
C ALA A 264 -10.63 -8.12 3.27
N ASN A 265 -11.26 -9.27 3.00
CA ASN A 265 -12.64 -9.55 3.34
C ASN A 265 -13.00 -9.30 4.83
N PRO A 266 -12.17 -9.74 5.81
CA PRO A 266 -12.45 -9.46 7.22
C PRO A 266 -12.43 -7.97 7.60
N PHE A 267 -11.81 -7.13 6.77
CA PHE A 267 -11.72 -5.69 6.99
C PHE A 267 -12.83 -4.90 6.29
N LEU A 268 -13.53 -5.55 5.37
CA LEU A 268 -14.62 -4.94 4.60
C LEU A 268 -15.98 -5.14 5.25
N LYS A 269 -16.18 -6.26 5.97
CA LYS A 269 -17.49 -6.66 6.48
C LYS A 269 -17.40 -7.36 7.82
N ALA A 270 -18.17 -6.87 8.81
CA ALA A 270 -18.22 -7.48 10.12
C ALA A 270 -18.75 -8.92 10.08
N GLY A 271 -18.20 -9.76 10.96
CA GLY A 271 -18.59 -11.17 11.09
C GLY A 271 -18.01 -12.08 10.00
N VAL A 272 -17.22 -11.55 9.08
CA VAL A 272 -16.47 -12.35 8.09
C VAL A 272 -15.09 -12.68 8.63
N SER A 273 -14.73 -13.95 8.54
CA SER A 273 -13.42 -14.48 8.94
C SER A 273 -12.63 -14.95 7.72
N ARG A 274 -11.36 -15.28 7.92
CA ARG A 274 -10.49 -15.87 6.88
C ARG A 274 -10.95 -17.25 6.39
N GLN A 275 -11.85 -17.91 7.14
CA GLN A 275 -12.37 -19.25 6.82
C GLN A 275 -13.67 -19.20 6.02
N ASP A 276 -14.29 -18.02 5.93
CA ASP A 276 -15.54 -17.86 5.20
C ASP A 276 -15.32 -17.89 3.69
N PRO A 277 -16.32 -18.33 2.92
CA PRO A 277 -16.23 -18.33 1.47
C PRO A 277 -15.95 -16.92 0.92
N LYS A 278 -15.11 -16.82 -0.09
CA LYS A 278 -14.81 -15.56 -0.80
C LYS A 278 -16.07 -14.78 -1.19
N SER A 279 -17.16 -15.49 -1.52
CA SER A 279 -18.45 -14.90 -1.88
C SER A 279 -19.17 -14.18 -0.73
N SER A 280 -18.70 -14.28 0.50
CA SER A 280 -19.25 -13.56 1.66
C SER A 280 -19.07 -12.06 1.55
N VAL A 281 -18.10 -11.59 0.75
CA VAL A 281 -17.82 -10.18 0.48
C VAL A 281 -17.81 -9.93 -1.02
N THR A 282 -18.42 -8.84 -1.43
CA THR A 282 -18.58 -8.45 -2.84
C THR A 282 -18.03 -7.04 -3.09
N LEU A 283 -17.99 -6.61 -4.35
CA LEU A 283 -17.66 -5.24 -4.71
C LEU A 283 -18.65 -4.20 -4.15
N ALA A 284 -19.88 -4.61 -3.83
CA ALA A 284 -20.86 -3.75 -3.17
C ALA A 284 -20.42 -3.37 -1.73
N ASP A 285 -19.77 -4.31 -1.01
CA ASP A 285 -19.21 -4.06 0.33
C ASP A 285 -18.03 -3.07 0.25
N VAL A 286 -17.17 -3.19 -0.78
CA VAL A 286 -16.11 -2.19 -1.07
C VAL A 286 -16.73 -0.82 -1.34
N GLY A 287 -17.79 -0.75 -2.16
CA GLY A 287 -18.51 0.47 -2.46
C GLY A 287 -19.19 1.08 -1.22
N ALA A 288 -19.65 0.27 -0.27
CA ALA A 288 -20.22 0.76 0.98
C ALA A 288 -19.18 1.47 1.85
N GLN A 289 -17.99 0.87 2.02
CA GLN A 289 -16.84 1.49 2.69
C GLN A 289 -16.48 2.83 2.04
N ALA A 290 -16.31 2.84 0.71
CA ALA A 290 -15.97 4.03 -0.06
C ALA A 290 -16.98 5.16 0.14
N ARG A 291 -18.28 4.87 0.02
CA ARG A 291 -19.35 5.85 0.19
C ARG A 291 -19.35 6.46 1.59
N HIS A 292 -19.13 5.66 2.63
CA HIS A 292 -19.09 6.16 3.99
C HIS A 292 -17.92 7.13 4.19
N ILE A 293 -16.72 6.73 3.78
CA ILE A 293 -15.53 7.59 3.88
C ILE A 293 -15.73 8.86 3.03
N ALA A 294 -16.25 8.73 1.80
CA ALA A 294 -16.50 9.85 0.91
C ALA A 294 -17.57 10.82 1.43
N ALA A 295 -18.58 10.34 2.18
CA ALA A 295 -19.58 11.19 2.82
C ALA A 295 -18.96 12.13 3.87
N ILE A 296 -17.82 11.77 4.44
CA ILE A 296 -17.10 12.55 5.45
C ILE A 296 -15.97 13.36 4.80
N ALA A 297 -15.17 12.72 3.96
CA ALA A 297 -13.92 13.27 3.43
C ALA A 297 -14.03 13.84 2.01
N GLY A 298 -15.09 13.54 1.26
CA GLY A 298 -15.20 13.79 -0.17
C GLY A 298 -14.57 12.67 -1.02
N TRP A 299 -15.13 12.43 -2.21
CA TRP A 299 -14.64 11.41 -3.14
C TRP A 299 -13.18 11.64 -3.59
N GLU A 300 -12.75 12.89 -3.62
CA GLU A 300 -11.39 13.30 -4.04
C GLU A 300 -10.31 12.83 -3.08
N ARG A 301 -10.66 12.32 -1.89
CA ARG A 301 -9.72 11.79 -0.89
C ARG A 301 -9.78 10.27 -0.73
N VAL A 302 -10.62 9.61 -1.51
CA VAL A 302 -10.74 8.14 -1.51
C VAL A 302 -9.88 7.55 -2.62
N GLY A 303 -9.15 6.49 -2.32
CA GLY A 303 -8.36 5.72 -3.27
C GLY A 303 -8.36 4.22 -2.94
N ILE A 304 -7.58 3.44 -3.64
CA ILE A 304 -7.36 2.03 -3.34
C ILE A 304 -5.94 1.85 -2.80
N GLY A 305 -5.81 1.08 -1.73
CA GLY A 305 -4.59 0.49 -1.23
C GLY A 305 -4.91 -0.96 -0.92
N SER A 306 -4.84 -1.81 -1.96
CA SER A 306 -5.49 -3.12 -1.96
C SER A 306 -4.95 -4.05 -0.88
N ASP A 307 -3.68 -3.93 -0.59
CA ASP A 307 -2.94 -4.82 0.29
C ASP A 307 -2.96 -6.28 -0.19
N PHE A 308 -3.12 -6.48 -1.51
CA PHE A 308 -3.08 -7.83 -2.08
C PHE A 308 -1.78 -8.53 -1.72
N ASP A 309 -1.90 -9.76 -1.23
CA ASP A 309 -0.79 -10.59 -0.75
C ASP A 309 -0.11 -10.09 0.54
N GLY A 310 -0.66 -9.08 1.22
CA GLY A 310 -0.23 -8.56 2.52
C GLY A 310 -0.70 -9.43 3.69
N GLY A 311 -0.26 -10.69 3.73
CA GLY A 311 -0.64 -11.68 4.75
C GLY A 311 -1.98 -12.38 4.50
N PHE A 312 -2.63 -12.15 3.38
CA PHE A 312 -3.81 -12.83 2.86
C PHE A 312 -3.66 -13.06 1.36
N GLY A 313 -4.54 -13.80 0.72
CA GLY A 313 -4.47 -14.11 -0.70
C GLY A 313 -5.84 -14.10 -1.38
N LEU A 314 -5.90 -14.72 -2.56
CA LEU A 314 -7.10 -14.78 -3.40
C LEU A 314 -8.38 -15.11 -2.63
N GLN A 315 -8.32 -16.04 -1.69
CA GLN A 315 -9.50 -16.55 -0.98
C GLN A 315 -10.12 -15.51 -0.04
N GLU A 316 -9.33 -14.55 0.40
CA GLU A 316 -9.72 -13.54 1.39
C GLU A 316 -9.99 -12.16 0.76
N THR A 317 -10.16 -12.10 -0.55
CA THR A 317 -10.48 -10.86 -1.29
C THR A 317 -11.92 -10.89 -1.81
N PRO A 318 -12.55 -9.74 -2.13
CA PRO A 318 -13.92 -9.67 -2.61
C PRO A 318 -14.17 -10.54 -3.83
N GLN A 319 -15.37 -11.13 -3.90
CA GLN A 319 -15.83 -11.89 -5.06
C GLN A 319 -15.71 -11.06 -6.33
N GLY A 320 -15.14 -11.66 -7.37
CA GLY A 320 -14.91 -11.03 -8.67
C GLY A 320 -13.49 -10.50 -8.87
N LEU A 321 -12.67 -10.40 -7.79
CA LEU A 321 -11.26 -10.07 -7.88
C LEU A 321 -10.43 -11.36 -7.76
N GLU A 322 -9.88 -11.82 -8.87
CA GLU A 322 -9.12 -13.07 -8.92
C GLU A 322 -7.60 -12.83 -9.03
N ARG A 323 -7.20 -11.62 -9.39
CA ARG A 323 -5.82 -11.18 -9.57
C ARG A 323 -5.74 -9.65 -9.63
N ALA A 324 -4.57 -9.07 -9.49
CA ALA A 324 -4.38 -7.62 -9.63
C ALA A 324 -4.80 -7.08 -11.02
N GLY A 325 -4.73 -7.93 -12.06
CA GLY A 325 -5.27 -7.61 -13.39
C GLY A 325 -6.76 -7.29 -13.43
N ASP A 326 -7.50 -7.69 -12.40
CA ASP A 326 -8.95 -7.43 -12.26
C ASP A 326 -9.27 -6.05 -11.64
N PHE A 327 -8.28 -5.23 -11.37
CA PHE A 327 -8.43 -3.91 -10.73
C PHE A 327 -9.50 -3.04 -11.41
N HIS A 328 -9.64 -3.16 -12.73
CA HIS A 328 -10.68 -2.47 -13.51
C HIS A 328 -12.12 -2.80 -13.08
N LYS A 329 -12.37 -3.99 -12.50
CA LYS A 329 -13.69 -4.41 -12.04
C LYS A 329 -14.17 -3.62 -10.83
N LEU A 330 -13.23 -3.01 -10.07
CA LEU A 330 -13.55 -2.11 -8.96
C LEU A 330 -14.38 -0.90 -9.41
N ALA A 331 -14.34 -0.54 -10.69
CA ALA A 331 -15.21 0.51 -11.24
C ALA A 331 -16.69 0.27 -10.93
N GLY A 332 -17.13 -0.98 -10.87
CA GLY A 332 -18.52 -1.34 -10.52
C GLY A 332 -18.91 -1.07 -9.06
N ALA A 333 -17.95 -0.74 -8.18
CA ALA A 333 -18.21 -0.46 -6.77
C ALA A 333 -18.56 1.03 -6.53
N PHE A 334 -18.23 1.93 -7.45
CA PHE A 334 -18.26 3.39 -7.26
C PHE A 334 -19.24 4.06 -8.21
N PRO A 335 -19.80 5.25 -7.86
CA PRO A 335 -20.56 6.06 -8.80
C PRO A 335 -19.64 6.48 -9.97
N GLU A 336 -20.22 6.61 -11.17
CA GLU A 336 -19.49 6.82 -12.42
C GLU A 336 -18.52 8.01 -12.36
N GLU A 337 -18.97 9.13 -11.75
CA GLU A 337 -18.18 10.35 -11.57
C GLU A 337 -16.98 10.19 -10.63
N ALA A 338 -16.99 9.21 -9.73
CA ALA A 338 -15.91 8.97 -8.79
C ALA A 338 -14.88 7.92 -9.28
N VAL A 339 -15.22 7.08 -10.25
CA VAL A 339 -14.41 5.93 -10.69
C VAL A 339 -12.97 6.33 -11.00
N GLN A 340 -12.76 7.34 -11.86
CA GLN A 340 -11.41 7.76 -12.26
C GLN A 340 -10.64 8.37 -11.09
N GLY A 341 -11.35 9.11 -10.21
CA GLY A 341 -10.79 9.64 -8.97
C GLY A 341 -10.21 8.52 -8.11
N VAL A 342 -11.09 7.60 -7.70
CA VAL A 342 -10.78 6.53 -6.74
C VAL A 342 -9.72 5.57 -7.27
N LEU A 343 -9.79 5.21 -8.56
CA LEU A 343 -8.87 4.23 -9.14
C LEU A 343 -7.51 4.81 -9.55
N ALA A 344 -7.40 6.15 -9.70
CA ALA A 344 -6.14 6.75 -10.17
C ALA A 344 -5.93 8.22 -9.78
N THR A 345 -6.81 9.13 -10.26
CA THR A 345 -6.42 10.54 -10.33
C THR A 345 -6.30 11.22 -8.97
N ASN A 346 -6.97 10.71 -7.93
CA ASN A 346 -6.84 11.21 -6.56
C ASN A 346 -5.42 10.97 -6.01
N TRP A 347 -4.91 9.74 -6.15
CA TRP A 347 -3.54 9.41 -5.75
C TRP A 347 -2.50 10.20 -6.56
N LEU A 348 -2.72 10.37 -7.87
CA LEU A 348 -1.81 11.16 -8.71
C LEU A 348 -1.80 12.64 -8.30
N ARG A 349 -2.97 13.22 -7.98
CA ARG A 349 -3.07 14.58 -7.45
C ARG A 349 -2.26 14.71 -6.17
N TRP A 350 -2.47 13.79 -5.23
CA TRP A 350 -1.79 13.80 -3.94
C TRP A 350 -0.27 13.64 -4.11
N LEU A 351 0.19 12.70 -4.93
CA LEU A 351 1.62 12.50 -5.19
C LEU A 351 2.29 13.75 -5.79
N ARG A 352 1.63 14.43 -6.72
CA ARG A 352 2.15 15.69 -7.30
C ARG A 352 2.36 16.77 -6.25
N ALA A 353 1.50 16.82 -5.26
CA ALA A 353 1.60 17.79 -4.16
C ALA A 353 2.60 17.37 -3.06
N SER A 354 2.85 16.07 -2.92
CA SER A 354 3.58 15.49 -1.79
C SER A 354 5.03 15.13 -2.12
N LEU A 355 5.32 14.77 -3.37
CA LEU A 355 6.68 14.41 -3.78
C LEU A 355 7.56 15.66 -3.94
N PRO A 356 8.88 15.56 -3.67
CA PRO A 356 9.81 16.65 -3.96
C PRO A 356 9.85 16.93 -5.47
N ASN A 357 10.14 18.17 -5.85
CA ASN A 357 10.17 18.57 -7.26
C ASN A 357 11.35 17.97 -8.05
N GLN A 358 12.48 17.68 -7.36
CA GLN A 358 13.73 17.15 -7.94
C GLN A 358 14.22 15.94 -7.16
#